data_5987c0c870506609e3a2ea24f1f45cd0
#
_entry.id   5987c0c870506609e3a2ea24f1f45cd0
#
_cell.length_a   1.000
_cell.length_b   1.000
_cell.length_c   1.000
_cell.angle_alpha   90.00
_cell.angle_beta   90.00
_cell.angle_gamma   90.00
#
_symmetry.space_group_name_H-M   'P 1'
#
loop_
_entity.id
_entity.type
_entity.pdbx_description
1 polymer ?
#
loop_
_entity_poly.entity_id
_entity_poly.type
_entity_poly.pdbx_seq_one_letter_code
_entity_poly.pdbx_strand_id
1 'polypeptide(L)'
;MLRGPLLDPQLRFAPGALLRSRGRVIDALNIDEIRWPLAGVKVASTGVDGRLQAILRAHENQMGGFELHLDGQANDFLPDSGLWQWHYWGKGGFTPMQARWDVKGTGEWRDNMIVLNTLSTGFDKLQYGSMRINAPRLAMDKPVRWVRDPDHPSLTGALTLDAGETLFTGGSVLPPSRLNFSVEGSDPTSFQFTGDLHADAIGPVQVNGRWDGVRLRGQAWWPAQPLAVFQPLIPPDWKMALREGRFYAQVAFSAAAEQGFEAGGHGVVKGGSAWMPDNRLNGVDFVLPFRFSDSTWQLGTRGPVTLRIASVKNQVEAQNLTADLQGWYPWSEQQPLILSNVNVDVLGGNISMQQLRMPQHD
;
A
#
# COMPACT_ATOMS: atom_id res chain seq x y z
N MET A 1 54.34 -28.75 19.98
CA MET A 1 52.97 -28.53 19.56
C MET A 1 52.46 -27.26 20.24
N LEU A 2 52.18 -26.24 19.48
CA LEU A 2 51.67 -24.97 20.01
C LEU A 2 50.22 -25.13 20.42
N ARG A 3 49.86 -24.76 21.63
CA ARG A 3 48.52 -24.82 22.19
C ARG A 3 48.15 -23.50 22.87
N GLY A 4 46.89 -23.31 23.13
CA GLY A 4 46.36 -22.09 23.75
C GLY A 4 46.14 -20.96 22.78
N PRO A 5 46.44 -19.71 23.17
CA PRO A 5 46.14 -18.54 22.35
C PRO A 5 46.75 -18.56 20.96
N LEU A 6 47.80 -19.35 20.74
CA LEU A 6 48.47 -19.49 19.46
C LEU A 6 47.76 -20.43 18.50
N LEU A 7 46.81 -21.24 18.98
CA LEU A 7 46.00 -22.15 18.15
C LEU A 7 44.75 -21.49 17.63
N ASP A 8 44.36 -20.36 18.20
CA ASP A 8 43.16 -19.61 17.78
C ASP A 8 43.52 -18.12 17.63
N PRO A 9 44.38 -17.78 16.65
CA PRO A 9 44.80 -16.40 16.46
C PRO A 9 43.65 -15.58 15.88
N GLN A 10 43.51 -14.36 16.39
CA GLN A 10 42.64 -13.37 15.79
C GLN A 10 43.34 -12.71 14.59
N LEU A 11 42.68 -12.72 13.44
CA LEU A 11 43.15 -12.00 12.29
C LEU A 11 42.75 -10.53 12.39
N ARG A 12 43.71 -9.64 12.15
CA ARG A 12 43.49 -8.19 12.08
C ARG A 12 43.82 -7.72 10.68
N PHE A 13 43.02 -6.78 10.16
CA PHE A 13 43.14 -6.30 8.80
C PHE A 13 43.78 -4.91 8.78
N ALA A 14 44.54 -4.65 7.74
CA ALA A 14 45.11 -3.32 7.50
C ALA A 14 44.03 -2.26 7.26
N PRO A 15 44.30 -0.97 7.56
CA PRO A 15 43.42 0.11 7.18
C PRO A 15 43.13 0.06 5.68
N GLY A 16 41.86 0.22 5.30
CA GLY A 16 41.42 0.15 3.89
C GLY A 16 41.18 -1.25 3.34
N ALA A 17 41.48 -2.31 4.11
CA ALA A 17 41.13 -3.67 3.71
C ALA A 17 39.60 -3.80 3.51
N LEU A 18 39.20 -4.48 2.43
CA LEU A 18 37.82 -4.59 2.02
C LEU A 18 37.55 -6.00 1.49
N LEU A 19 36.52 -6.64 2.04
CA LEU A 19 35.96 -7.86 1.44
C LEU A 19 34.76 -7.49 0.58
N ARG A 20 34.65 -8.14 -0.59
CA ARG A 20 33.51 -8.00 -1.48
C ARG A 20 32.78 -9.33 -1.60
N SER A 21 31.47 -9.27 -1.58
CA SER A 21 30.61 -10.42 -1.79
C SER A 21 29.38 -10.02 -2.59
N ARG A 22 28.59 -11.01 -3.03
CA ARG A 22 27.33 -10.83 -3.70
C ARG A 22 26.25 -11.61 -2.97
N GLY A 23 25.02 -11.19 -3.07
CA GLY A 23 23.94 -11.88 -2.41
C GLY A 23 22.58 -11.57 -3.04
N ARG A 24 21.61 -12.35 -2.62
CA ARG A 24 20.21 -12.15 -2.96
C ARG A 24 19.44 -12.23 -1.66
N VAL A 25 18.78 -11.13 -1.27
CA VAL A 25 17.97 -11.09 -0.04
C VAL A 25 16.57 -11.60 -0.32
N ILE A 26 15.99 -11.12 -1.42
CA ILE A 26 14.71 -11.58 -1.98
C ILE A 26 14.85 -11.64 -3.50
N ASP A 27 14.02 -12.42 -4.17
CA ASP A 27 14.14 -12.63 -5.61
C ASP A 27 14.06 -11.34 -6.42
N ALA A 28 13.31 -10.35 -5.96
CA ALA A 28 13.19 -9.05 -6.62
C ALA A 28 14.33 -8.06 -6.26
N LEU A 29 15.11 -8.33 -5.22
CA LEU A 29 16.19 -7.48 -4.73
C LEU A 29 17.53 -8.19 -4.87
N ASN A 30 18.13 -8.05 -6.04
CA ASN A 30 19.49 -8.52 -6.29
C ASN A 30 20.48 -7.53 -5.68
N ILE A 31 21.33 -8.02 -4.80
CA ILE A 31 22.45 -7.24 -4.26
C ILE A 31 23.65 -7.52 -5.15
N ASP A 32 24.07 -6.53 -5.92
CA ASP A 32 25.20 -6.67 -6.85
C ASP A 32 26.52 -6.75 -6.12
N GLU A 33 26.65 -6.03 -5.00
CA GLU A 33 27.87 -5.96 -4.24
C GLU A 33 27.57 -5.73 -2.77
N ILE A 34 28.25 -6.48 -1.91
CA ILE A 34 28.34 -6.19 -0.48
C ILE A 34 29.80 -5.91 -0.18
N ARG A 35 30.10 -4.74 0.33
CA ARG A 35 31.41 -4.34 0.79
C ARG A 35 31.47 -4.46 2.30
N TRP A 36 32.52 -5.12 2.77
CA TRP A 36 32.81 -5.31 4.17
C TRP A 36 34.13 -4.62 4.50
N PRO A 37 34.12 -3.35 4.96
CA PRO A 37 35.35 -2.72 5.47
C PRO A 37 35.89 -3.51 6.64
N LEU A 38 37.18 -3.88 6.59
CA LEU A 38 37.77 -4.78 7.57
C LEU A 38 38.63 -4.08 8.61
N ALA A 39 38.84 -2.77 8.50
CA ALA A 39 39.56 -2.00 9.53
C ALA A 39 38.77 -2.04 10.84
N GLY A 40 39.43 -2.38 11.94
CA GLY A 40 38.81 -2.52 13.24
C GLY A 40 38.10 -3.85 13.49
N VAL A 41 38.15 -4.77 12.53
CA VAL A 41 37.59 -6.12 12.65
C VAL A 41 38.65 -7.10 13.03
N LYS A 42 38.29 -8.04 13.93
CA LYS A 42 39.09 -9.17 14.33
C LYS A 42 38.36 -10.46 14.06
N VAL A 43 38.97 -11.42 13.45
CA VAL A 43 38.40 -12.73 13.15
C VAL A 43 39.12 -13.83 13.87
N ALA A 44 38.37 -14.66 14.57
CA ALA A 44 38.82 -15.87 15.22
C ALA A 44 37.95 -17.05 14.84
N SER A 45 38.25 -18.26 15.25
CA SER A 45 37.44 -19.44 14.99
C SER A 45 36.05 -19.35 15.64
N THR A 46 35.92 -18.59 16.72
CA THR A 46 34.66 -18.37 17.45
C THR A 46 33.75 -17.33 16.80
N GLY A 47 34.31 -16.53 15.89
CA GLY A 47 33.53 -15.51 15.20
C GLY A 47 34.27 -14.19 15.00
N VAL A 48 33.49 -13.17 14.67
CA VAL A 48 33.96 -11.83 14.35
C VAL A 48 33.74 -10.90 15.52
N ASP A 49 34.75 -10.10 15.84
CA ASP A 49 34.70 -9.09 16.90
C ASP A 49 35.08 -7.71 16.36
N GLY A 50 34.62 -6.68 17.04
CA GLY A 50 34.93 -5.29 16.73
C GLY A 50 33.86 -4.59 15.92
N ARG A 51 34.24 -3.47 15.31
CA ARG A 51 33.33 -2.70 14.46
C ARG A 51 33.16 -3.39 13.11
N LEU A 52 31.99 -3.97 12.88
CA LEU A 52 31.64 -4.63 11.64
C LEU A 52 30.68 -3.75 10.84
N GLN A 53 31.04 -3.48 9.61
CA GLN A 53 30.24 -2.70 8.67
C GLN A 53 29.90 -3.52 7.44
N ALA A 54 28.72 -3.30 6.89
CA ALA A 54 28.33 -3.82 5.58
C ALA A 54 27.74 -2.68 4.74
N ILE A 55 28.17 -2.59 3.50
CA ILE A 55 27.63 -1.64 2.52
C ILE A 55 27.05 -2.46 1.37
N LEU A 56 25.73 -2.49 1.28
CA LEU A 56 25.00 -3.22 0.25
C LEU A 56 24.65 -2.27 -0.87
N ARG A 57 24.92 -2.69 -2.10
CA ARG A 57 24.65 -1.86 -3.27
C ARG A 57 23.98 -2.69 -4.36
N ALA A 58 22.92 -2.13 -4.92
CA ALA A 58 22.34 -2.57 -6.17
C ALA A 58 22.41 -1.43 -7.18
N HIS A 59 22.90 -1.72 -8.39
CA HIS A 59 22.96 -0.74 -9.46
C HIS A 59 21.57 -0.42 -9.99
N GLU A 60 21.44 0.77 -10.56
CA GLU A 60 20.20 1.20 -11.22
C GLU A 60 19.81 0.20 -12.31
N ASN A 61 18.57 -0.27 -12.26
CA ASN A 61 17.99 -1.18 -13.23
C ASN A 61 16.49 -0.84 -13.42
N GLN A 62 15.73 -1.71 -14.06
CA GLN A 62 14.29 -1.48 -14.30
C GLN A 62 13.48 -1.32 -13.02
N MET A 63 13.96 -1.90 -11.91
CA MET A 63 13.30 -1.79 -10.60
C MET A 63 13.82 -0.63 -9.75
N GLY A 64 14.95 -0.04 -10.11
CA GLY A 64 15.67 0.95 -9.34
C GLY A 64 16.92 0.38 -8.68
N GLY A 65 17.77 1.25 -8.16
CA GLY A 65 18.98 0.89 -7.43
C GLY A 65 18.89 1.33 -5.97
N PHE A 66 19.82 0.85 -5.14
CA PHE A 66 19.89 1.27 -3.74
C PHE A 66 21.29 1.17 -3.17
N GLU A 67 21.51 1.86 -2.07
CA GLU A 67 22.66 1.70 -1.19
C GLU A 67 22.18 1.66 0.25
N LEU A 68 22.59 0.62 0.98
CA LEU A 68 22.22 0.38 2.36
C LEU A 68 23.48 0.14 3.18
N HIS A 69 23.61 0.81 4.31
CA HIS A 69 24.70 0.69 5.25
C HIS A 69 24.22 0.06 6.55
N LEU A 70 25.02 -0.90 7.06
CA LEU A 70 24.89 -1.41 8.42
C LEU A 70 26.26 -1.17 9.11
N ASP A 71 26.23 -0.63 10.31
CA ASP A 71 27.45 -0.30 11.04
C ASP A 71 27.23 -0.54 12.54
N GLY A 72 28.02 -1.45 13.13
CA GLY A 72 27.87 -1.71 14.52
C GLY A 72 28.90 -2.69 15.12
N GLN A 73 28.73 -2.95 16.40
CA GLN A 73 29.63 -3.76 17.19
C GLN A 73 29.28 -5.23 17.09
N ALA A 74 30.26 -6.05 16.72
CA ALA A 74 30.18 -7.50 16.69
C ALA A 74 30.93 -8.10 17.89
N ASN A 75 30.35 -9.16 18.46
CA ASN A 75 30.91 -9.94 19.57
C ASN A 75 30.74 -11.42 19.25
N ASP A 76 31.84 -12.08 18.95
CA ASP A 76 31.87 -13.51 18.54
C ASP A 76 30.80 -13.83 17.49
N PHE A 77 30.61 -12.91 16.55
CA PHE A 77 29.52 -12.98 15.58
C PHE A 77 29.81 -13.96 14.44
N LEU A 78 28.88 -14.88 14.26
CA LEU A 78 28.69 -15.71 13.06
C LEU A 78 27.21 -15.69 12.70
N PRO A 79 26.83 -16.09 11.48
CA PRO A 79 25.42 -16.06 11.07
C PRO A 79 24.44 -16.80 11.99
N ASP A 80 24.91 -17.84 12.70
CA ASP A 80 24.08 -18.65 13.59
C ASP A 80 24.46 -18.54 15.07
N SER A 81 25.38 -17.66 15.43
CA SER A 81 25.85 -17.48 16.81
C SER A 81 26.43 -16.10 17.04
N GLY A 82 26.51 -15.71 18.32
CA GLY A 82 27.04 -14.42 18.71
C GLY A 82 26.09 -13.26 18.45
N LEU A 83 26.65 -12.06 18.40
CA LEU A 83 25.86 -10.84 18.35
C LEU A 83 26.52 -9.79 17.45
N TRP A 84 25.72 -9.18 16.58
CA TRP A 84 26.08 -7.99 15.83
C TRP A 84 24.98 -6.96 16.00
N GLN A 85 25.26 -5.92 16.79
CA GLN A 85 24.36 -4.78 16.99
C GLN A 85 24.76 -3.66 16.05
N TRP A 86 23.81 -3.09 15.35
CA TRP A 86 24.08 -2.10 14.30
C TRP A 86 22.99 -1.06 14.20
N HIS A 87 23.36 0.09 13.72
CA HIS A 87 22.45 1.03 13.10
C HIS A 87 22.55 0.90 11.58
N TYR A 88 21.48 1.21 10.90
CA TYR A 88 21.42 1.08 9.46
C TYR A 88 20.77 2.31 8.86
N TRP A 89 21.18 2.63 7.64
CA TRP A 89 20.61 3.71 6.87
C TRP A 89 20.83 3.44 5.39
N GLY A 90 19.97 4.02 4.55
CA GLY A 90 20.09 3.85 3.12
C GLY A 90 19.08 4.66 2.35
N LYS A 91 19.24 4.62 1.07
CA LYS A 91 18.35 5.25 0.11
C LYS A 91 18.36 4.49 -1.20
N GLY A 92 17.30 4.63 -1.95
CA GLY A 92 17.16 3.99 -3.24
C GLY A 92 16.03 4.55 -4.07
N GLY A 93 15.80 3.96 -5.21
CA GLY A 93 14.72 4.26 -6.10
C GLY A 93 13.79 3.07 -6.29
N PHE A 94 12.57 3.34 -6.69
CA PHE A 94 11.61 2.35 -7.17
C PHE A 94 11.05 2.86 -8.50
N THR A 95 11.69 2.45 -9.57
CA THR A 95 11.43 2.95 -10.93
C THR A 95 10.00 2.72 -11.41
N PRO A 96 9.36 1.57 -11.14
CA PRO A 96 7.98 1.35 -11.58
C PRO A 96 6.97 2.40 -11.12
N MET A 97 7.21 3.01 -9.97
CA MET A 97 6.35 4.08 -9.41
C MET A 97 7.04 5.45 -9.40
N GLN A 98 8.17 5.59 -10.07
CA GLN A 98 8.96 6.83 -10.12
C GLN A 98 9.25 7.38 -8.71
N ALA A 99 9.51 6.49 -7.77
CA ALA A 99 9.64 6.83 -6.36
C ALA A 99 11.09 6.74 -5.89
N ARG A 100 11.42 7.53 -4.89
CA ARG A 100 12.66 7.45 -4.12
C ARG A 100 12.33 7.18 -2.68
N TRP A 101 13.14 6.32 -2.05
CA TRP A 101 12.94 5.95 -0.66
C TRP A 101 14.22 6.14 0.15
N ASP A 102 14.04 6.33 1.43
CA ASP A 102 15.08 6.33 2.44
C ASP A 102 14.74 5.33 3.54
N VAL A 103 15.72 4.92 4.30
CA VAL A 103 15.53 4.06 5.45
C VAL A 103 16.60 4.35 6.50
N LYS A 104 16.22 4.27 7.77
CA LYS A 104 17.15 4.33 8.90
C LYS A 104 16.55 3.63 10.11
N GLY A 105 17.43 3.18 10.97
CA GLY A 105 17.01 2.54 12.21
C GLY A 105 18.15 1.84 12.93
N THR A 106 17.77 1.05 13.92
CA THR A 106 18.68 0.22 14.72
C THR A 106 18.19 -1.22 14.73
N GLY A 107 19.11 -2.13 14.88
CA GLY A 107 18.79 -3.54 14.95
C GLY A 107 19.93 -4.39 15.45
N GLU A 108 19.71 -5.69 15.46
CA GLU A 108 20.71 -6.66 15.86
C GLU A 108 20.52 -7.99 15.13
N TRP A 109 21.61 -8.70 14.98
CA TRP A 109 21.64 -10.07 14.54
C TRP A 109 22.21 -10.87 15.69
N ARG A 110 21.35 -11.64 16.35
CA ARG A 110 21.69 -12.44 17.52
C ARG A 110 21.37 -13.90 17.23
N ASP A 111 22.37 -14.77 17.30
CA ASP A 111 22.24 -16.19 16.95
C ASP A 111 21.63 -16.33 15.53
N ASN A 112 20.49 -16.97 15.38
CA ASN A 112 19.82 -17.08 14.10
C ASN A 112 18.70 -16.04 13.90
N MET A 113 18.62 -15.04 14.76
CA MET A 113 17.52 -14.07 14.76
C MET A 113 18.00 -12.68 14.34
N ILE A 114 17.28 -12.07 13.41
CA ILE A 114 17.46 -10.67 13.05
C ILE A 114 16.30 -9.87 13.62
N VAL A 115 16.64 -8.81 14.37
CA VAL A 115 15.64 -7.93 14.97
C VAL A 115 15.90 -6.51 14.49
N LEU A 116 14.85 -5.87 13.98
CA LEU A 116 14.84 -4.43 13.79
C LEU A 116 14.18 -3.82 15.02
N ASN A 117 14.95 -3.05 15.79
CA ASN A 117 14.47 -2.41 17.03
C ASN A 117 13.76 -1.09 16.72
N THR A 118 14.27 -0.35 15.76
CA THR A 118 13.66 0.87 15.24
C THR A 118 13.72 0.88 13.72
N LEU A 119 12.75 1.48 13.09
CA LEU A 119 12.65 1.65 11.65
C LEU A 119 11.94 2.94 11.32
N SER A 120 12.53 3.71 10.43
CA SER A 120 11.86 4.79 9.74
C SER A 120 12.21 4.68 8.26
N THR A 121 11.21 4.49 7.43
CA THR A 121 11.39 4.41 5.98
C THR A 121 10.23 5.09 5.29
N GLY A 122 10.45 5.61 4.11
CA GLY A 122 9.37 6.23 3.37
C GLY A 122 9.75 6.52 1.94
N PHE A 123 8.73 6.81 1.17
CA PHE A 123 8.85 7.30 -0.19
C PHE A 123 8.56 8.81 -0.21
N ASP A 124 9.19 9.53 -1.14
CA ASP A 124 8.83 10.92 -1.44
C ASP A 124 7.38 10.98 -1.95
N LYS A 125 7.04 10.08 -2.84
CA LYS A 125 5.70 9.87 -3.39
C LYS A 125 5.64 8.47 -4.01
N LEU A 126 4.43 7.93 -4.12
CA LEU A 126 4.15 6.77 -4.97
C LEU A 126 3.16 7.21 -6.05
N GLN A 127 3.52 6.98 -7.29
CA GLN A 127 2.67 7.35 -8.42
C GLN A 127 2.38 6.12 -9.28
N TYR A 128 1.10 5.83 -9.45
CA TYR A 128 0.64 4.77 -10.32
C TYR A 128 -0.44 5.31 -11.25
N GLY A 129 -0.10 5.46 -12.54
CA GLY A 129 -0.98 6.14 -13.48
C GLY A 129 -1.28 7.57 -13.02
N SER A 130 -2.54 7.89 -12.85
CA SER A 130 -3.01 9.18 -12.34
C SER A 130 -3.14 9.23 -10.81
N MET A 131 -3.02 8.11 -10.12
CA MET A 131 -3.05 8.05 -8.66
C MET A 131 -1.69 8.44 -8.08
N ARG A 132 -1.68 9.32 -7.09
CA ARG A 132 -0.48 9.74 -6.39
C ARG A 132 -0.69 9.72 -4.89
N ILE A 133 0.16 8.96 -4.19
CA ILE A 133 0.22 8.94 -2.74
C ILE A 133 1.38 9.82 -2.31
N ASN A 134 1.11 10.84 -1.50
CA ASN A 134 2.13 11.78 -1.06
C ASN A 134 2.83 11.27 0.21
N ALA A 135 4.15 11.26 0.17
CA ALA A 135 5.05 11.03 1.31
C ALA A 135 4.61 9.88 2.25
N PRO A 136 4.36 8.65 1.75
CA PRO A 136 4.06 7.54 2.65
C PRO A 136 5.30 7.19 3.47
N ARG A 137 5.14 7.07 4.78
CA ARG A 137 6.21 6.71 5.70
C ARG A 137 5.79 5.58 6.62
N LEU A 138 6.73 4.66 6.83
CA LEU A 138 6.56 3.50 7.68
C LEU A 138 7.45 3.64 8.91
N ALA A 139 6.88 3.45 10.08
CA ALA A 139 7.57 3.41 11.36
C ALA A 139 7.18 2.15 12.13
N MET A 140 7.92 1.85 13.16
CA MET A 140 7.76 0.63 13.92
C MET A 140 7.14 0.90 15.28
N ASP A 141 6.08 0.17 15.61
CA ASP A 141 5.43 0.24 16.93
C ASP A 141 5.98 -0.86 17.87
N LYS A 142 6.23 -2.04 17.31
CA LYS A 142 6.89 -3.15 18.00
C LYS A 142 8.02 -3.67 17.13
N PRO A 143 9.13 -4.14 17.73
CA PRO A 143 10.24 -4.66 16.95
C PRO A 143 9.82 -5.72 15.95
N VAL A 144 10.40 -5.66 14.76
CA VAL A 144 10.29 -6.73 13.77
C VAL A 144 11.32 -7.78 14.11
N ARG A 145 10.87 -9.01 14.31
CA ARG A 145 11.71 -10.15 14.66
C ARG A 145 11.60 -11.21 13.59
N TRP A 146 12.74 -11.57 13.04
CA TRP A 146 12.85 -12.63 12.06
C TRP A 146 13.72 -13.74 12.62
N VAL A 147 13.09 -14.85 12.99
CA VAL A 147 13.76 -16.07 13.44
C VAL A 147 14.05 -16.91 12.20
N ARG A 148 15.34 -17.16 11.93
CA ARG A 148 15.81 -17.84 10.73
C ARG A 148 16.02 -19.35 10.95
N ASP A 149 15.30 -19.95 11.86
CA ASP A 149 15.33 -21.39 12.09
C ASP A 149 14.68 -22.11 10.90
N PRO A 150 15.39 -23.03 10.20
CA PRO A 150 14.81 -23.74 9.05
C PRO A 150 13.56 -24.55 9.40
N ASP A 151 13.45 -25.06 10.63
CA ASP A 151 12.33 -25.88 11.05
C ASP A 151 11.15 -25.05 11.58
N HIS A 152 11.44 -23.89 12.16
CA HIS A 152 10.45 -23.01 12.78
C HIS A 152 10.71 -21.54 12.44
N PRO A 153 10.68 -21.17 11.15
CA PRO A 153 10.89 -19.78 10.76
C PRO A 153 9.73 -18.92 11.24
N SER A 154 10.02 -17.71 11.67
CA SER A 154 9.02 -16.79 12.20
C SER A 154 9.39 -15.35 11.89
N LEU A 155 8.39 -14.59 11.46
CA LEU A 155 8.49 -13.14 11.29
C LEU A 155 7.31 -12.50 12.02
N THR A 156 7.58 -11.58 12.94
CA THR A 156 6.55 -10.84 13.66
C THR A 156 6.93 -9.37 13.79
N GLY A 157 5.95 -8.51 13.91
CA GLY A 157 6.17 -7.09 14.14
C GLY A 157 4.87 -6.30 14.11
N ALA A 158 4.96 -5.03 14.49
CA ALA A 158 3.85 -4.09 14.36
C ALA A 158 4.38 -2.75 13.86
N LEU A 159 3.71 -2.19 12.87
CA LEU A 159 4.16 -1.00 12.15
C LEU A 159 3.00 -0.04 11.95
N THR A 160 3.36 1.22 11.71
CA THR A 160 2.41 2.27 11.33
C THR A 160 2.87 2.89 10.02
N LEU A 161 1.98 2.90 9.05
CA LEU A 161 2.15 3.60 7.78
C LEU A 161 1.36 4.89 7.83
N ASP A 162 2.05 6.03 7.71
CA ASP A 162 1.45 7.35 7.56
C ASP A 162 1.65 7.82 6.12
N ALA A 163 0.60 8.31 5.50
CA ALA A 163 0.65 8.91 4.19
C ALA A 163 -0.02 10.28 4.22
N GLY A 164 0.46 11.19 3.39
CA GLY A 164 -0.24 12.43 3.09
C GLY A 164 -1.49 12.14 2.24
N GLU A 165 -1.98 13.16 1.57
CA GLU A 165 -3.14 12.99 0.69
C GLU A 165 -2.84 12.02 -0.45
N THR A 166 -3.83 11.22 -0.81
CA THR A 166 -3.82 10.43 -2.04
C THR A 166 -4.70 11.13 -3.07
N LEU A 167 -4.11 11.45 -4.22
CA LEU A 167 -4.78 12.16 -5.30
C LEU A 167 -5.19 11.17 -6.38
N PHE A 168 -6.44 11.30 -6.82
CA PHE A 168 -7.00 10.48 -7.89
C PHE A 168 -7.34 11.34 -9.10
N THR A 169 -7.67 10.68 -10.20
CA THR A 169 -8.17 11.35 -11.41
C THR A 169 -9.42 12.20 -11.10
N GLY A 170 -9.49 13.38 -11.70
CA GLY A 170 -10.66 14.25 -11.55
C GLY A 170 -10.66 15.11 -10.28
N GLY A 171 -9.57 15.12 -9.53
CA GLY A 171 -9.45 15.92 -8.32
C GLY A 171 -10.01 15.28 -7.06
N SER A 172 -10.39 14.01 -7.10
CA SER A 172 -10.74 13.26 -5.90
C SER A 172 -9.52 13.10 -4.99
N VAL A 173 -9.72 13.26 -3.69
CA VAL A 173 -8.66 13.22 -2.71
C VAL A 173 -9.05 12.29 -1.57
N LEU A 174 -8.16 11.34 -1.25
CA LEU A 174 -8.23 10.67 0.04
C LEU A 174 -7.41 11.49 1.04
N PRO A 175 -8.01 11.91 2.17
CA PRO A 175 -7.28 12.69 3.18
C PRO A 175 -6.03 11.96 3.71
N PRO A 176 -5.13 12.65 4.42
CA PRO A 176 -3.99 12.01 5.06
C PRO A 176 -4.42 10.79 5.85
N SER A 177 -3.70 9.68 5.65
CA SER A 177 -4.10 8.35 6.10
C SER A 177 -3.09 7.76 7.05
N ARG A 178 -3.58 6.93 7.98
CA ARG A 178 -2.76 6.13 8.89
C ARG A 178 -3.24 4.70 8.90
N LEU A 179 -2.32 3.77 8.65
CA LEU A 179 -2.56 2.33 8.74
C LEU A 179 -1.68 1.77 9.87
N ASN A 180 -2.33 1.28 10.93
CA ASN A 180 -1.66 0.51 11.98
C ASN A 180 -1.84 -0.96 11.67
N PHE A 181 -0.76 -1.71 11.57
CA PHE A 181 -0.85 -3.13 11.20
C PHE A 181 0.19 -3.98 11.91
N SER A 182 -0.16 -5.24 12.10
CA SER A 182 0.74 -6.29 12.59
C SER A 182 1.11 -7.23 11.46
N VAL A 183 2.31 -7.79 11.57
CA VAL A 183 2.88 -8.72 10.61
C VAL A 183 3.14 -10.04 11.29
N GLU A 184 2.79 -11.13 10.63
CA GLU A 184 3.04 -12.49 11.07
C GLU A 184 3.33 -13.37 9.86
N GLY A 185 4.40 -14.14 9.92
CA GLY A 185 4.77 -15.01 8.81
C GLY A 185 6.02 -15.80 9.09
N SER A 186 6.66 -16.28 8.04
CA SER A 186 7.88 -17.08 8.12
C SER A 186 9.15 -16.26 7.87
N ASP A 187 9.11 -15.32 6.94
CA ASP A 187 10.25 -14.50 6.55
C ASP A 187 9.79 -13.25 5.78
N PRO A 188 10.71 -12.33 5.44
CA PRO A 188 10.34 -11.10 4.70
C PRO A 188 9.72 -11.32 3.33
N THR A 189 9.79 -12.53 2.77
CA THR A 189 9.18 -12.85 1.48
C THR A 189 7.84 -13.57 1.61
N SER A 190 7.42 -13.89 2.85
CA SER A 190 6.17 -14.62 3.07
C SER A 190 5.59 -14.27 4.44
N PHE A 191 4.66 -13.33 4.44
CA PHE A 191 3.97 -12.92 5.65
C PHE A 191 2.55 -12.45 5.39
N GLN A 192 1.76 -12.44 6.44
CA GLN A 192 0.42 -11.87 6.48
C GLN A 192 0.44 -10.58 7.29
N PHE A 193 -0.49 -9.68 6.99
CA PHE A 193 -0.69 -8.48 7.78
C PHE A 193 -2.17 -8.26 8.06
N THR A 194 -2.44 -7.62 9.18
CA THR A 194 -3.79 -7.23 9.62
C THR A 194 -3.71 -5.86 10.26
N GLY A 195 -4.61 -4.98 9.89
CA GLY A 195 -4.56 -3.62 10.41
C GLY A 195 -5.84 -2.83 10.25
N ASP A 196 -5.77 -1.59 10.70
CA ASP A 196 -6.85 -0.62 10.64
C ASP A 196 -6.36 0.65 9.96
N LEU A 197 -7.12 1.10 8.97
CA LEU A 197 -6.84 2.31 8.21
C LEU A 197 -7.81 3.42 8.60
N HIS A 198 -7.26 4.60 8.85
CA HIS A 198 -8.01 5.83 9.07
C HIS A 198 -7.55 6.90 8.08
N ALA A 199 -8.49 7.62 7.51
CA ALA A 199 -8.22 8.76 6.65
C ALA A 199 -9.16 9.90 7.06
N ASP A 200 -8.73 10.75 8.01
CA ASP A 200 -9.54 11.76 8.66
C ASP A 200 -10.80 11.11 9.30
N ALA A 201 -11.99 11.51 8.91
CA ALA A 201 -13.24 10.93 9.41
C ALA A 201 -13.58 9.57 8.78
N ILE A 202 -12.86 9.15 7.73
CA ILE A 202 -13.08 7.86 7.07
C ILE A 202 -12.40 6.76 7.88
N GLY A 203 -13.15 5.72 8.20
CA GLY A 203 -12.65 4.56 8.92
C GLY A 203 -13.24 4.38 10.31
N PRO A 204 -12.79 3.37 11.08
CA PRO A 204 -11.69 2.46 10.74
C PRO A 204 -12.05 1.49 9.60
N VAL A 205 -11.18 1.42 8.61
CA VAL A 205 -11.24 0.41 7.56
C VAL A 205 -10.39 -0.75 7.98
N GLN A 206 -10.95 -1.94 8.09
CA GLN A 206 -10.19 -3.13 8.41
C GLN A 206 -9.51 -3.66 7.16
N VAL A 207 -8.21 -3.91 7.26
CA VAL A 207 -7.39 -4.38 6.14
C VAL A 207 -6.65 -5.63 6.56
N ASN A 208 -6.65 -6.64 5.72
CA ASN A 208 -5.73 -7.75 5.87
C ASN A 208 -5.18 -8.16 4.51
N GLY A 209 -4.07 -8.87 4.53
CA GLY A 209 -3.49 -9.33 3.30
C GLY A 209 -2.28 -10.21 3.51
N ARG A 210 -1.64 -10.53 2.39
CA ARG A 210 -0.47 -11.39 2.33
C ARG A 210 0.52 -10.87 1.30
N TRP A 211 1.78 -10.92 1.68
CA TRP A 211 2.93 -10.70 0.80
C TRP A 211 3.62 -12.04 0.54
N ASP A 212 3.88 -12.38 -0.72
CA ASP A 212 4.53 -13.63 -1.12
C ASP A 212 5.93 -13.41 -1.71
N GLY A 213 6.48 -12.21 -1.56
CA GLY A 213 7.78 -11.81 -2.12
C GLY A 213 7.67 -11.11 -3.48
N VAL A 214 6.57 -11.25 -4.19
CA VAL A 214 6.32 -10.68 -5.52
C VAL A 214 5.03 -9.87 -5.54
N ARG A 215 3.99 -10.38 -4.91
CA ARG A 215 2.65 -9.84 -4.97
C ARG A 215 2.07 -9.62 -3.58
N LEU A 216 1.44 -8.47 -3.42
CA LEU A 216 0.59 -8.14 -2.29
C LEU A 216 -0.86 -8.43 -2.67
N ARG A 217 -1.57 -9.21 -1.85
CA ARG A 217 -3.00 -9.46 -2.00
C ARG A 217 -3.69 -9.20 -0.68
N GLY A 218 -4.86 -8.61 -0.74
CA GLY A 218 -5.56 -8.33 0.49
C GLY A 218 -7.02 -7.98 0.29
N GLN A 219 -7.63 -7.67 1.41
CA GLN A 219 -9.03 -7.26 1.48
C GLN A 219 -9.17 -6.09 2.44
N ALA A 220 -10.15 -5.24 2.16
CA ALA A 220 -10.48 -4.10 2.98
C ALA A 220 -12.00 -4.04 3.18
N TRP A 221 -12.42 -3.76 4.42
CA TRP A 221 -13.81 -3.60 4.78
C TRP A 221 -14.04 -2.21 5.32
N TRP A 222 -14.86 -1.43 4.62
CA TRP A 222 -15.37 -0.15 5.07
C TRP A 222 -16.66 -0.42 5.83
N PRO A 223 -16.71 -0.21 7.16
CA PRO A 223 -17.96 -0.33 7.90
C PRO A 223 -18.93 0.78 7.50
N ALA A 224 -20.21 0.57 7.76
CA ALA A 224 -21.19 1.58 7.44
C ALA A 224 -20.90 2.89 8.17
N GLN A 225 -20.73 3.96 7.41
CA GLN A 225 -20.43 5.30 7.90
C GLN A 225 -21.33 6.34 7.22
N PRO A 226 -21.47 7.52 7.82
CA PRO A 226 -22.18 8.62 7.17
C PRO A 226 -21.57 8.93 5.79
N LEU A 227 -22.41 9.04 4.78
CA LEU A 227 -21.97 9.31 3.42
C LEU A 227 -21.16 10.62 3.34
N ALA A 228 -21.49 11.61 4.14
CA ALA A 228 -20.84 12.92 4.14
C ALA A 228 -19.33 12.87 4.44
N VAL A 229 -18.84 11.85 5.16
CA VAL A 229 -17.40 11.74 5.46
C VAL A 229 -16.56 11.49 4.20
N PHE A 230 -17.18 11.01 3.12
CA PHE A 230 -16.52 10.73 1.83
C PHE A 230 -16.49 11.93 0.88
N GLN A 231 -16.89 13.12 1.33
CA GLN A 231 -16.92 14.33 0.52
C GLN A 231 -15.61 14.60 -0.25
N PRO A 232 -14.42 14.42 0.35
CA PRO A 232 -13.15 14.67 -0.37
C PRO A 232 -12.94 13.77 -1.59
N LEU A 233 -13.57 12.61 -1.62
CA LEU A 233 -13.47 11.66 -2.73
C LEU A 233 -14.38 12.01 -3.92
N ILE A 234 -15.29 12.97 -3.76
CA ILE A 234 -16.11 13.47 -4.86
C ILE A 234 -15.28 14.44 -5.70
N PRO A 235 -15.20 14.24 -7.02
CA PRO A 235 -14.51 15.20 -7.89
C PRO A 235 -15.11 16.61 -7.73
N PRO A 236 -14.29 17.65 -7.54
CA PRO A 236 -14.80 19.02 -7.32
C PRO A 236 -15.66 19.54 -8.47
N ASP A 237 -15.38 19.13 -9.69
CA ASP A 237 -16.11 19.55 -10.88
C ASP A 237 -17.59 19.10 -10.88
N TRP A 238 -17.91 18.07 -10.14
CA TRP A 238 -19.29 17.61 -10.00
C TRP A 238 -20.15 18.57 -9.18
N LYS A 239 -19.50 19.41 -8.36
CA LYS A 239 -20.19 20.36 -7.46
C LYS A 239 -21.26 19.68 -6.60
N MET A 240 -21.00 18.48 -6.18
CA MET A 240 -21.91 17.63 -5.43
C MET A 240 -21.53 17.66 -3.94
N ALA A 241 -22.44 18.13 -3.09
CA ALA A 241 -22.27 18.07 -1.64
C ALA A 241 -23.02 16.86 -1.10
N LEU A 242 -22.30 15.92 -0.52
CA LEU A 242 -22.89 14.76 0.16
C LEU A 242 -23.52 15.20 1.49
N ARG A 243 -24.69 14.72 1.79
CA ARG A 243 -25.44 15.11 3.01
C ARG A 243 -25.76 13.92 3.86
N GLU A 244 -26.89 13.29 3.66
CA GLU A 244 -27.39 12.19 4.47
C GLU A 244 -27.07 10.83 3.84
N GLY A 245 -27.33 9.79 4.59
CA GLY A 245 -27.16 8.43 4.13
C GLY A 245 -25.91 7.78 4.67
N ARG A 246 -25.78 6.51 4.34
CA ARG A 246 -24.67 5.66 4.80
C ARG A 246 -24.02 4.97 3.61
N PHE A 247 -22.73 4.75 3.77
CA PHE A 247 -21.90 4.02 2.81
C PHE A 247 -21.13 2.92 3.52
N TYR A 248 -21.05 1.75 2.90
CA TYR A 248 -20.12 0.69 3.28
C TYR A 248 -19.60 0.00 2.03
N ALA A 249 -18.45 -0.65 2.16
CA ALA A 249 -17.82 -1.32 1.02
C ALA A 249 -16.98 -2.50 1.46
N GLN A 250 -16.77 -3.41 0.54
CA GLN A 250 -15.83 -4.50 0.63
C GLN A 250 -15.01 -4.54 -0.65
N VAL A 251 -13.68 -4.60 -0.49
CA VAL A 251 -12.74 -4.50 -1.60
C VAL A 251 -11.69 -5.58 -1.46
N ALA A 252 -11.40 -6.29 -2.54
CA ALA A 252 -10.20 -7.11 -2.67
C ALA A 252 -9.19 -6.35 -3.53
N PHE A 253 -7.91 -6.39 -3.19
CA PHE A 253 -6.87 -5.72 -3.93
C PHE A 253 -5.67 -6.60 -4.17
N SER A 254 -4.90 -6.27 -5.20
CA SER A 254 -3.66 -6.92 -5.57
C SER A 254 -2.69 -5.88 -6.10
N ALA A 255 -1.42 -6.00 -5.70
CA ALA A 255 -0.37 -5.12 -6.19
C ALA A 255 0.91 -5.92 -6.46
N ALA A 256 1.52 -5.67 -7.60
CA ALA A 256 2.82 -6.21 -7.98
C ALA A 256 3.55 -5.17 -8.80
N ALA A 257 4.88 -5.16 -8.72
CA ALA A 257 5.70 -4.14 -9.36
C ALA A 257 5.50 -4.04 -10.88
N GLU A 258 5.34 -5.18 -11.55
CA GLU A 258 5.17 -5.23 -13.00
C GLU A 258 3.72 -5.10 -13.46
N GLN A 259 2.78 -5.55 -12.64
CA GLN A 259 1.36 -5.59 -12.99
C GLN A 259 0.57 -4.42 -12.42
N GLY A 260 1.19 -3.63 -11.53
CA GLY A 260 0.58 -2.51 -10.88
C GLY A 260 -0.48 -2.89 -9.84
N PHE A 261 -1.39 -1.98 -9.60
CA PHE A 261 -2.44 -2.10 -8.59
C PHE A 261 -3.79 -2.40 -9.25
N GLU A 262 -4.48 -3.41 -8.74
CA GLU A 262 -5.84 -3.75 -9.11
C GLU A 262 -6.70 -3.88 -7.86
N ALA A 263 -7.96 -3.48 -7.95
CA ALA A 263 -8.92 -3.66 -6.88
C ALA A 263 -10.30 -4.00 -7.45
N GLY A 264 -11.09 -4.69 -6.66
CA GLY A 264 -12.46 -5.01 -7.04
C GLY A 264 -13.31 -5.33 -5.82
N GLY A 265 -14.60 -5.15 -5.94
CA GLY A 265 -15.52 -5.39 -4.85
C GLY A 265 -16.87 -4.75 -5.10
N HIS A 266 -17.51 -4.33 -4.02
CA HIS A 266 -18.76 -3.62 -4.11
C HIS A 266 -18.87 -2.51 -3.08
N GLY A 267 -19.51 -1.43 -3.45
CA GLY A 267 -19.91 -0.34 -2.58
C GLY A 267 -21.43 -0.26 -2.47
N VAL A 268 -21.92 0.13 -1.31
CA VAL A 268 -23.34 0.24 -1.04
C VAL A 268 -23.64 1.61 -0.47
N VAL A 269 -24.62 2.30 -1.07
CA VAL A 269 -25.20 3.54 -0.55
C VAL A 269 -26.65 3.27 -0.17
N LYS A 270 -27.01 3.68 1.04
CA LYS A 270 -28.39 3.60 1.56
C LYS A 270 -28.87 4.96 2.06
N GLY A 271 -30.02 5.37 1.59
CA GLY A 271 -30.67 6.61 2.03
C GLY A 271 -29.81 7.84 1.74
N GLY A 272 -29.00 7.81 0.69
CA GLY A 272 -28.08 8.90 0.36
C GLY A 272 -28.79 10.17 -0.07
N SER A 273 -28.21 11.31 0.27
CA SER A 273 -28.64 12.59 -0.29
C SER A 273 -27.42 13.39 -0.75
N ALA A 274 -27.60 14.10 -1.85
CA ALA A 274 -26.56 14.92 -2.45
C ALA A 274 -27.17 16.18 -3.02
N TRP A 275 -26.53 17.33 -2.80
CA TRP A 275 -26.94 18.62 -3.31
C TRP A 275 -26.00 19.09 -4.40
N MET A 276 -26.55 19.45 -5.52
CA MET A 276 -25.87 20.09 -6.63
C MET A 276 -26.48 21.47 -6.85
N PRO A 277 -25.87 22.37 -7.65
CA PRO A 277 -26.38 23.74 -7.85
C PRO A 277 -27.84 23.79 -8.26
N ASP A 278 -28.25 22.87 -9.15
CA ASP A 278 -29.58 22.87 -9.71
C ASP A 278 -30.48 21.72 -9.24
N ASN A 279 -29.90 20.74 -8.54
CA ASN A 279 -30.61 19.52 -8.16
C ASN A 279 -30.32 19.12 -6.73
N ARG A 280 -31.34 18.58 -6.06
CA ARG A 280 -31.20 17.91 -4.77
C ARG A 280 -31.69 16.48 -4.87
N LEU A 281 -30.79 15.53 -4.64
CA LEU A 281 -31.12 14.11 -4.65
C LEU A 281 -31.36 13.63 -3.23
N ASN A 282 -32.45 12.90 -3.02
CA ASN A 282 -32.80 12.32 -1.73
C ASN A 282 -33.19 10.85 -1.91
N GLY A 283 -32.89 10.02 -0.90
CA GLY A 283 -33.22 8.62 -0.93
C GLY A 283 -32.48 7.85 -2.03
N VAL A 284 -31.17 8.08 -2.15
CA VAL A 284 -30.32 7.39 -3.11
C VAL A 284 -29.91 6.04 -2.54
N ASP A 285 -30.26 4.97 -3.26
CA ASP A 285 -29.92 3.59 -2.89
C ASP A 285 -29.32 2.86 -4.08
N PHE A 286 -28.18 2.22 -3.87
CA PHE A 286 -27.60 1.31 -4.86
C PHE A 286 -26.58 0.36 -4.24
N VAL A 287 -26.37 -0.76 -4.90
CA VAL A 287 -25.26 -1.69 -4.68
C VAL A 287 -24.42 -1.70 -5.96
N LEU A 288 -23.18 -1.28 -5.84
CA LEU A 288 -22.30 -1.09 -7.00
C LEU A 288 -21.13 -2.06 -6.96
N PRO A 289 -21.16 -3.18 -7.70
CA PRO A 289 -19.98 -3.95 -8.01
C PRO A 289 -19.05 -3.15 -8.91
N PHE A 290 -17.76 -3.13 -8.59
CA PHE A 290 -16.76 -2.38 -9.36
C PHE A 290 -15.46 -3.13 -9.48
N ARG A 291 -14.65 -2.71 -10.46
CA ARG A 291 -13.26 -3.08 -10.61
C ARG A 291 -12.45 -1.85 -10.98
N PHE A 292 -11.30 -1.70 -10.34
CA PHE A 292 -10.32 -0.67 -10.65
C PHE A 292 -9.07 -1.32 -11.23
N SER A 293 -8.63 -0.86 -12.39
CA SER A 293 -7.45 -1.33 -13.08
C SER A 293 -7.00 -0.25 -14.07
N ASP A 294 -5.69 -0.02 -14.18
CA ASP A 294 -5.13 0.98 -15.11
C ASP A 294 -5.76 2.37 -14.97
N SER A 295 -5.97 2.80 -13.73
CA SER A 295 -6.60 4.10 -13.40
C SER A 295 -8.04 4.27 -13.88
N THR A 296 -8.70 3.17 -14.23
CA THR A 296 -10.06 3.16 -14.74
C THR A 296 -10.96 2.33 -13.85
N TRP A 297 -12.13 2.86 -13.55
CA TRP A 297 -13.19 2.17 -12.82
C TRP A 297 -14.17 1.52 -13.78
N GLN A 298 -14.35 0.21 -13.66
CA GLN A 298 -15.44 -0.51 -14.30
C GLN A 298 -16.59 -0.62 -13.30
N LEU A 299 -17.76 -0.11 -13.67
CA LEU A 299 -18.96 -0.08 -12.83
C LEU A 299 -19.97 -1.10 -13.34
N GLY A 300 -20.51 -1.90 -12.42
CA GLY A 300 -21.45 -2.94 -12.81
C GLY A 300 -20.78 -4.14 -13.47
N THR A 301 -19.75 -4.73 -12.79
CA THR A 301 -18.94 -5.84 -13.34
C THR A 301 -19.73 -7.13 -13.57
N ARG A 302 -20.89 -7.27 -12.91
CA ARG A 302 -21.77 -8.44 -13.04
C ARG A 302 -23.04 -8.17 -13.84
N GLY A 303 -23.10 -7.02 -14.48
CA GLY A 303 -24.27 -6.52 -15.20
C GLY A 303 -24.71 -5.15 -14.72
N PRO A 304 -25.78 -4.61 -15.28
CA PRO A 304 -26.27 -3.31 -14.88
C PRO A 304 -26.64 -3.23 -13.40
N VAL A 305 -26.34 -2.09 -12.81
CA VAL A 305 -26.64 -1.77 -11.40
C VAL A 305 -27.91 -0.93 -11.35
N THR A 306 -28.86 -1.33 -10.54
CA THR A 306 -30.07 -0.54 -10.35
C THR A 306 -29.83 0.60 -9.37
N LEU A 307 -29.94 1.82 -9.87
CA LEU A 307 -29.91 3.05 -9.10
C LEU A 307 -31.34 3.46 -8.77
N ARG A 308 -31.64 3.74 -7.51
CA ARG A 308 -32.92 4.26 -7.05
C ARG A 308 -32.72 5.58 -6.35
N ILE A 309 -33.54 6.56 -6.73
CA ILE A 309 -33.57 7.89 -6.11
C ILE A 309 -35.00 8.22 -5.79
N ALA A 310 -35.31 8.41 -4.49
CA ALA A 310 -36.68 8.66 -4.07
C ALA A 310 -37.23 10.00 -4.59
N SER A 311 -36.40 11.05 -4.58
CA SER A 311 -36.79 12.33 -5.12
C SER A 311 -35.65 13.12 -5.69
N VAL A 312 -35.87 13.84 -6.75
CA VAL A 312 -34.97 14.83 -7.32
C VAL A 312 -35.70 16.16 -7.33
N LYS A 313 -35.18 17.14 -6.58
CA LYS A 313 -35.74 18.49 -6.52
C LYS A 313 -34.93 19.43 -7.38
N ASN A 314 -35.57 20.00 -8.36
CA ASN A 314 -35.13 21.10 -9.21
C ASN A 314 -36.25 22.17 -9.17
N GLN A 315 -36.44 22.89 -10.22
CA GLN A 315 -37.64 23.76 -10.36
C GLN A 315 -38.93 22.96 -10.24
N VAL A 316 -38.89 21.69 -10.63
CA VAL A 316 -39.97 20.72 -10.50
C VAL A 316 -39.48 19.53 -9.72
N GLU A 317 -40.29 18.98 -8.84
CA GLU A 317 -39.98 17.77 -8.11
C GLU A 317 -40.29 16.54 -8.95
N ALA A 318 -39.28 15.69 -9.14
CA ALA A 318 -39.41 14.36 -9.72
C ALA A 318 -39.30 13.32 -8.61
N GLN A 319 -39.99 12.20 -8.73
CA GLN A 319 -40.05 11.15 -7.73
C GLN A 319 -39.82 9.77 -8.34
N ASN A 320 -39.38 8.84 -7.50
CA ASN A 320 -39.23 7.42 -7.85
C ASN A 320 -38.39 7.21 -9.11
N LEU A 321 -37.24 7.89 -9.18
CA LEU A 321 -36.33 7.68 -10.28
C LEU A 321 -35.67 6.30 -10.10
N THR A 322 -35.70 5.51 -11.16
CA THR A 322 -34.95 4.26 -11.28
C THR A 322 -34.19 4.26 -12.59
N ALA A 323 -32.96 3.71 -12.55
CA ALA A 323 -32.11 3.58 -13.73
C ALA A 323 -31.17 2.41 -13.56
N ASP A 324 -30.73 1.85 -14.67
CA ASP A 324 -29.67 0.85 -14.71
C ASP A 324 -28.37 1.51 -15.16
N LEU A 325 -27.29 1.31 -14.40
CA LEU A 325 -25.98 1.89 -14.67
C LEU A 325 -24.99 0.80 -14.97
N GLN A 326 -24.19 0.96 -16.03
CA GLN A 326 -23.07 0.08 -16.35
C GLN A 326 -22.06 0.81 -17.21
N GLY A 327 -20.79 0.56 -17.01
CA GLY A 327 -19.76 1.13 -17.86
C GLY A 327 -18.49 1.49 -17.13
N TRP A 328 -17.79 2.50 -17.60
CA TRP A 328 -16.49 2.90 -17.12
C TRP A 328 -16.43 4.36 -16.71
N TYR A 329 -15.55 4.65 -15.76
CA TYR A 329 -15.18 6.00 -15.37
C TYR A 329 -13.66 6.09 -15.21
N PRO A 330 -12.97 7.06 -15.83
CA PRO A 330 -13.49 7.97 -16.85
C PRO A 330 -14.01 7.22 -18.08
N TRP A 331 -15.00 7.75 -18.71
CA TRP A 331 -15.57 7.14 -19.91
C TRP A 331 -14.88 7.59 -21.19
N SER A 332 -14.96 6.74 -22.21
CA SER A 332 -14.48 6.99 -23.57
C SER A 332 -15.44 6.35 -24.57
N GLU A 333 -15.19 6.53 -25.86
CA GLU A 333 -16.01 5.88 -26.88
C GLU A 333 -15.91 4.34 -26.82
N GLN A 334 -14.73 3.82 -26.53
CA GLN A 334 -14.51 2.38 -26.41
C GLN A 334 -14.95 1.83 -25.05
N GLN A 335 -14.96 2.68 -24.05
CA GLN A 335 -15.35 2.35 -22.68
C GLN A 335 -16.41 3.36 -22.18
N PRO A 336 -17.63 3.25 -22.66
CA PRO A 336 -18.68 4.20 -22.32
C PRO A 336 -19.28 3.95 -20.95
N LEU A 337 -19.91 4.96 -20.38
CA LEU A 337 -20.82 4.85 -19.25
C LEU A 337 -22.25 4.94 -19.77
N ILE A 338 -23.08 3.97 -19.42
CA ILE A 338 -24.43 3.83 -19.97
C ILE A 338 -25.45 3.81 -18.83
N LEU A 339 -26.40 4.70 -18.88
CA LEU A 339 -27.64 4.66 -18.14
C LEU A 339 -28.73 4.11 -19.04
N SER A 340 -29.47 3.13 -18.60
CA SER A 340 -30.55 2.51 -19.35
C SER A 340 -31.78 2.34 -18.46
N ASN A 341 -32.94 2.10 -19.10
CA ASN A 341 -34.21 1.88 -18.41
C ASN A 341 -34.51 2.97 -17.37
N VAL A 342 -34.27 4.22 -17.74
CA VAL A 342 -34.55 5.37 -16.88
C VAL A 342 -36.03 5.58 -16.78
N ASN A 343 -36.53 5.67 -15.56
CA ASN A 343 -37.97 5.84 -15.28
C ASN A 343 -38.16 6.80 -14.12
N VAL A 344 -39.01 7.79 -14.29
CA VAL A 344 -39.21 8.81 -13.25
C VAL A 344 -40.65 9.35 -13.30
N ASP A 345 -41.22 9.65 -12.15
CA ASP A 345 -42.53 10.25 -11.99
C ASP A 345 -42.40 11.77 -11.87
N VAL A 346 -43.04 12.52 -12.75
CA VAL A 346 -43.01 13.99 -12.79
C VAL A 346 -44.42 14.50 -13.05
N LEU A 347 -44.89 15.46 -12.24
CA LEU A 347 -46.18 16.14 -12.43
C LEU A 347 -47.37 15.18 -12.58
N GLY A 348 -47.38 14.09 -11.84
CA GLY A 348 -48.44 13.09 -11.91
C GLY A 348 -48.40 12.17 -13.11
N GLY A 349 -47.38 12.30 -13.98
CA GLY A 349 -47.12 11.42 -15.10
C GLY A 349 -45.82 10.66 -14.92
N ASN A 350 -45.53 9.76 -15.84
CA ASN A 350 -44.32 8.97 -15.88
C ASN A 350 -43.52 9.27 -17.15
N ILE A 351 -42.22 9.51 -16.99
CA ILE A 351 -41.28 9.68 -18.10
C ILE A 351 -40.32 8.52 -18.10
N SER A 352 -40.11 7.91 -19.24
CA SER A 352 -39.13 6.87 -19.40
C SER A 352 -38.19 7.17 -20.57
N MET A 353 -36.93 6.77 -20.39
CA MET A 353 -35.88 6.88 -21.40
C MET A 353 -35.17 5.54 -21.49
N GLN A 354 -34.95 5.04 -22.70
CA GLN A 354 -34.35 3.73 -22.88
C GLN A 354 -32.86 3.73 -22.57
N GLN A 355 -32.14 4.76 -23.02
CA GLN A 355 -30.67 4.78 -22.87
C GLN A 355 -30.14 6.19 -22.97
N LEU A 356 -29.17 6.48 -22.07
CA LEU A 356 -28.27 7.62 -22.14
C LEU A 356 -26.85 7.08 -22.12
N ARG A 357 -26.03 7.45 -23.11
CA ARG A 357 -24.66 7.00 -23.23
C ARG A 357 -23.70 8.17 -23.05
N MET A 358 -22.62 7.93 -22.24
CA MET A 358 -21.50 8.85 -22.08
C MET A 358 -20.25 8.21 -22.69
N PRO A 359 -19.51 8.84 -23.64
CA PRO A 359 -19.80 10.16 -24.17
C PRO A 359 -21.05 10.19 -25.08
N GLN A 360 -21.70 11.34 -25.11
CA GLN A 360 -22.83 11.57 -26.03
C GLN A 360 -22.33 11.71 -27.46
N HIS A 361 -23.06 11.10 -28.42
CA HIS A 361 -22.83 11.35 -29.83
C HIS A 361 -23.73 12.51 -30.25
N ASP A 362 -23.16 13.53 -30.94
CA ASP A 362 -23.89 14.65 -31.53
C ASP A 362 -24.72 14.19 -32.75
#